data_4427f0ac1621c6432078a08aa2a76517
#
_entry.id   4427f0ac1621c6432078a08aa2a76517
#
_cell.length_a   1.000
_cell.length_b   1.000
_cell.length_c   1.000
_cell.angle_alpha   90.00
_cell.angle_beta   90.00
_cell.angle_gamma   90.00
#
_symmetry.space_group_name_H-M   'P 1'
#
loop_
_entity.id
_entity.type
_entity.pdbx_description
1 polymer ?
#
loop_
_entity_poly.entity_id
_entity_poly.type
_entity_poly.pdbx_seq_one_letter_code
_entity_poly.pdbx_strand_id
1 'polypeptide(L)'
;MIYFDNAATTYPKPMAVTNAVRTALQKYGANPGRSGHKMSMAAAEEEYRCRVAAANLFHAEGPENVAFTLNCTHAINIVLKGLLKPGDHVVVSCLEHNAVMRPLEALRQQGVSYTQAQVDPGDSDATLD
;
A
#
# COMPACT_ATOMS: atom_id res chain seq x y z
N MET A 1 -13.69 -10.94 23.11
CA MET A 1 -12.59 -9.95 23.13
C MET A 1 -12.94 -8.84 22.16
N ILE A 2 -12.84 -7.60 22.60
CA ILE A 2 -13.02 -6.41 21.75
C ILE A 2 -11.63 -6.02 21.25
N TYR A 3 -11.46 -5.85 19.93
CA TYR A 3 -10.18 -5.52 19.31
C TYR A 3 -10.33 -4.22 18.49
N PHE A 4 -9.62 -3.16 18.88
CA PHE A 4 -9.72 -1.83 18.26
C PHE A 4 -8.52 -1.44 17.39
N ASP A 5 -7.52 -2.31 17.24
CA ASP A 5 -6.31 -2.02 16.47
C ASP A 5 -6.33 -2.64 15.06
N ASN A 6 -7.50 -2.66 14.41
CA ASN A 6 -7.65 -3.20 13.06
C ASN A 6 -6.90 -2.39 12.00
N ALA A 7 -6.58 -1.14 12.26
CA ALA A 7 -5.77 -0.32 11.36
C ALA A 7 -4.33 -0.86 11.20
N ALA A 8 -3.75 -1.41 12.27
CA ALA A 8 -2.45 -2.06 12.20
C ALA A 8 -2.53 -3.43 11.50
N THR A 9 -3.50 -4.26 11.90
CA THR A 9 -3.79 -5.55 11.26
C THR A 9 -5.15 -6.05 11.66
N THR A 10 -5.90 -6.60 10.72
CA THR A 10 -7.24 -7.15 10.97
C THR A 10 -7.15 -8.41 11.86
N TYR A 11 -7.89 -8.42 12.97
CA TYR A 11 -8.02 -9.59 13.85
C TYR A 11 -9.46 -9.73 14.38
N PRO A 12 -10.07 -10.93 14.37
CA PRO A 12 -9.55 -12.15 13.74
C PRO A 12 -9.49 -12.05 12.22
N LYS A 13 -8.57 -12.79 11.60
CA LYS A 13 -8.50 -12.85 10.14
C LYS A 13 -9.76 -13.48 9.57
N PRO A 14 -10.39 -12.93 8.52
CA PRO A 14 -11.50 -13.59 7.84
C PRO A 14 -11.11 -15.00 7.37
N MET A 15 -12.06 -15.95 7.46
CA MET A 15 -11.80 -17.34 7.07
C MET A 15 -11.34 -17.47 5.61
N ALA A 16 -11.84 -16.60 4.73
CA ALA A 16 -11.42 -16.56 3.33
C ALA A 16 -9.91 -16.29 3.20
N VAL A 17 -9.36 -15.35 4.00
CA VAL A 17 -7.93 -15.01 4.00
C VAL A 17 -7.09 -16.19 4.49
N THR A 18 -7.46 -16.80 5.61
CA THR A 18 -6.71 -17.95 6.16
C THR A 18 -6.73 -19.16 5.22
N ASN A 19 -7.86 -19.41 4.55
CA ASN A 19 -7.99 -20.47 3.55
C ASN A 19 -7.15 -20.18 2.30
N ALA A 20 -7.13 -18.93 1.82
CA ALA A 20 -6.33 -18.53 0.68
C ALA A 20 -4.83 -18.70 0.96
N VAL A 21 -4.35 -18.25 2.13
CA VAL A 21 -2.94 -18.43 2.53
C VAL A 21 -2.58 -19.92 2.60
N ARG A 22 -3.42 -20.76 3.21
CA ARG A 22 -3.20 -22.20 3.27
C ARG A 22 -3.14 -22.83 1.87
N THR A 23 -4.05 -22.43 0.98
CA THR A 23 -4.08 -22.93 -0.41
C THR A 23 -2.83 -22.48 -1.17
N ALA A 24 -2.39 -21.26 -1.00
CA ALA A 24 -1.17 -20.75 -1.64
C ALA A 24 0.06 -21.57 -1.22
N LEU A 25 0.24 -21.80 0.08
CA LEU A 25 1.36 -22.60 0.59
C LEU A 25 1.33 -24.06 0.10
N GLN A 26 0.15 -24.63 -0.12
CA GLN A 26 0.00 -26.03 -0.54
C GLN A 26 0.07 -26.23 -2.05
N LYS A 27 -0.43 -25.28 -2.84
CA LYS A 27 -0.65 -25.44 -4.29
C LYS A 27 0.21 -24.55 -5.17
N TYR A 28 0.63 -23.38 -4.69
CA TYR A 28 1.31 -22.35 -5.49
C TYR A 28 2.76 -22.11 -5.04
N GLY A 29 3.42 -23.18 -4.55
CA GLY A 29 4.77 -23.11 -3.99
C GLY A 29 5.89 -22.88 -5.00
N ALA A 30 5.60 -22.42 -6.23
CA ALA A 30 6.58 -22.12 -7.24
C ALA A 30 6.71 -20.62 -7.48
N ASN A 31 7.89 -20.18 -7.94
CA ASN A 31 8.16 -18.79 -8.25
C ASN A 31 7.38 -18.36 -9.51
N PRO A 32 6.47 -17.38 -9.42
CA PRO A 32 5.78 -16.86 -10.60
C PRO A 32 6.77 -16.22 -11.59
N GLY A 33 6.54 -16.44 -12.89
CA GLY A 33 7.28 -15.75 -13.95
C GLY A 33 8.67 -16.32 -14.30
N ARG A 34 9.18 -17.34 -13.59
CA ARG A 34 10.52 -17.91 -13.88
C ARG A 34 10.53 -19.15 -14.77
N SER A 35 9.40 -19.79 -14.97
CA SER A 35 9.32 -20.98 -15.82
C SER A 35 7.90 -21.23 -16.31
N GLY A 36 7.76 -21.96 -17.44
CA GLY A 36 6.46 -22.28 -18.04
C GLY A 36 5.77 -23.53 -17.46
N HIS A 37 6.22 -24.08 -16.33
CA HIS A 37 5.57 -25.25 -15.76
C HIS A 37 4.27 -24.88 -15.01
N LYS A 38 3.36 -25.86 -14.89
CA LYS A 38 2.01 -25.63 -14.35
C LYS A 38 1.94 -24.92 -12.99
N MET A 39 2.85 -25.23 -12.07
CA MET A 39 2.85 -24.59 -10.74
C MET A 39 3.25 -23.10 -10.80
N SER A 40 4.24 -22.77 -11.64
CA SER A 40 4.66 -21.38 -11.84
C SER A 40 3.56 -20.56 -12.53
N MET A 41 2.88 -21.14 -13.51
CA MET A 41 1.74 -20.50 -14.18
C MET A 41 0.57 -20.29 -13.20
N ALA A 42 0.26 -21.27 -12.36
CA ALA A 42 -0.80 -21.14 -11.36
C ALA A 42 -0.50 -20.04 -10.32
N ALA A 43 0.77 -19.93 -9.89
CA ALA A 43 1.19 -18.85 -8.99
C ALA A 43 1.07 -17.46 -9.65
N ALA A 44 1.50 -17.36 -10.92
CA ALA A 44 1.40 -16.12 -11.69
C ALA A 44 -0.06 -15.70 -11.95
N GLU A 45 -0.95 -16.66 -12.18
CA GLU A 45 -2.37 -16.40 -12.37
C GLU A 45 -3.02 -15.82 -11.09
N GLU A 46 -2.70 -16.36 -9.91
CA GLU A 46 -3.22 -15.83 -8.65
C GLU A 46 -2.67 -14.43 -8.35
N GLU A 47 -1.39 -14.18 -8.64
CA GLU A 47 -0.83 -12.83 -8.53
C GLU A 47 -1.56 -11.86 -9.46
N TYR A 48 -1.80 -12.24 -10.71
CA TYR A 48 -2.53 -11.43 -11.69
C TYR A 48 -3.97 -11.14 -11.24
N ARG A 49 -4.69 -12.15 -10.75
CA ARG A 49 -6.04 -11.97 -10.18
C ARG A 49 -6.08 -10.97 -9.03
N CYS A 50 -5.07 -11.00 -8.17
CA CYS A 50 -4.97 -10.03 -7.08
C CYS A 50 -4.74 -8.61 -7.62
N ARG A 51 -3.89 -8.43 -8.65
CA ARG A 51 -3.70 -7.13 -9.32
C ARG A 51 -4.99 -6.63 -9.95
N VAL A 52 -5.76 -7.49 -10.64
CA VAL A 52 -7.06 -7.15 -11.22
C VAL A 52 -8.04 -6.71 -10.13
N ALA A 53 -8.12 -7.42 -9.01
CA ALA A 53 -8.99 -7.07 -7.91
C ALA A 53 -8.61 -5.72 -7.29
N ALA A 54 -7.33 -5.45 -7.10
CA ALA A 54 -6.83 -4.17 -6.60
C ALA A 54 -7.09 -3.03 -7.60
N ALA A 55 -6.82 -3.24 -8.89
CA ALA A 55 -7.10 -2.25 -9.93
C ALA A 55 -8.59 -1.87 -9.95
N ASN A 56 -9.49 -2.85 -9.88
CA ASN A 56 -10.93 -2.59 -9.82
C ASN A 56 -11.34 -1.83 -8.55
N LEU A 57 -10.78 -2.17 -7.39
CA LEU A 57 -11.08 -1.52 -6.11
C LEU A 57 -10.67 -0.05 -6.10
N PHE A 58 -9.51 0.25 -6.67
CA PHE A 58 -8.94 1.60 -6.67
C PHE A 58 -9.16 2.37 -7.97
N HIS A 59 -9.96 1.82 -8.90
CA HIS A 59 -10.22 2.42 -10.21
C HIS A 59 -8.96 2.74 -11.00
N ALA A 60 -7.93 1.90 -10.89
CA ALA A 60 -6.74 2.00 -11.74
C ALA A 60 -7.08 1.56 -13.18
N GLU A 61 -6.35 2.10 -14.16
CA GLU A 61 -6.59 1.82 -15.58
C GLU A 61 -6.45 0.34 -15.93
N GLY A 62 -5.56 -0.38 -15.23
CA GLY A 62 -5.36 -1.81 -15.43
C GLY A 62 -4.48 -2.46 -14.35
N PRO A 63 -4.41 -3.80 -14.33
CA PRO A 63 -3.62 -4.55 -13.35
C PRO A 63 -2.11 -4.31 -13.46
N GLU A 64 -1.61 -3.85 -14.62
CA GLU A 64 -0.23 -3.44 -14.86
C GLU A 64 0.17 -2.21 -14.02
N ASN A 65 -0.80 -1.39 -13.60
CA ASN A 65 -0.59 -0.23 -12.73
C ASN A 65 -0.58 -0.58 -11.24
N VAL A 66 -0.67 -1.87 -10.89
CA VAL A 66 -0.59 -2.36 -9.53
C VAL A 66 0.75 -3.03 -9.28
N ALA A 67 1.53 -2.50 -8.36
CA ALA A 67 2.80 -3.08 -7.94
C ALA A 67 2.73 -3.53 -6.47
N PHE A 68 3.15 -4.78 -6.21
CA PHE A 68 3.27 -5.27 -4.84
C PHE A 68 4.58 -4.82 -4.20
N THR A 69 4.50 -4.44 -2.94
CA THR A 69 5.64 -4.07 -2.12
C THR A 69 5.64 -4.89 -0.82
N LEU A 70 6.72 -4.81 -0.04
CA LEU A 70 6.83 -5.54 1.22
C LEU A 70 5.78 -5.11 2.25
N ASN A 71 5.43 -3.83 2.26
CA ASN A 71 4.44 -3.22 3.16
C ASN A 71 4.13 -1.78 2.72
N CYS A 72 3.17 -1.14 3.39
CA CYS A 72 2.78 0.24 3.12
C CYS A 72 3.96 1.23 3.27
N THR A 73 4.81 1.07 4.27
CA THR A 73 6.00 1.92 4.45
C THR A 73 6.92 1.86 3.24
N HIS A 74 7.13 0.67 2.68
CA HIS A 74 7.95 0.50 1.48
C HIS A 74 7.30 1.17 0.26
N ALA A 75 5.98 0.99 0.07
CA ALA A 75 5.23 1.63 -1.01
C ALA A 75 5.34 3.16 -0.96
N ILE A 76 5.08 3.76 0.20
CA ILE A 76 5.16 5.21 0.41
C ILE A 76 6.58 5.73 0.12
N ASN A 77 7.62 5.04 0.61
CA ASN A 77 9.00 5.44 0.34
C ASN A 77 9.35 5.38 -1.16
N ILE A 78 8.89 4.36 -1.89
CA ILE A 78 9.09 4.27 -3.35
C ILE A 78 8.44 5.47 -4.03
N VAL A 79 7.19 5.78 -3.70
CA VAL A 79 6.44 6.88 -4.32
C VAL A 79 7.10 8.23 -4.00
N LEU A 80 7.30 8.55 -2.72
CA LEU A 80 7.83 9.85 -2.32
C LEU A 80 9.24 10.09 -2.88
N LYS A 81 10.13 9.10 -2.73
CA LYS A 81 11.53 9.23 -3.19
C LYS A 81 11.69 9.10 -4.70
N GLY A 82 10.75 8.42 -5.37
CA GLY A 82 10.79 8.23 -6.82
C GLY A 82 10.20 9.39 -7.62
N LEU A 83 9.21 10.09 -7.06
CA LEU A 83 8.51 11.17 -7.76
C LEU A 83 9.02 12.57 -7.39
N LEU A 84 9.30 12.82 -6.11
CA LEU A 84 9.63 14.15 -5.62
C LEU A 84 11.05 14.58 -5.97
N LYS A 85 11.18 15.83 -6.38
CA LYS A 85 12.42 16.49 -6.80
C LYS A 85 12.64 17.76 -5.98
N PRO A 86 13.88 18.27 -5.89
CA PRO A 86 14.14 19.59 -5.31
C PRO A 86 13.24 20.66 -5.94
N GLY A 87 12.57 21.44 -5.10
CA GLY A 87 11.60 22.46 -5.51
C GLY A 87 10.13 22.02 -5.46
N ASP A 88 9.86 20.72 -5.34
CA ASP A 88 8.49 20.23 -5.17
C ASP A 88 7.94 20.55 -3.78
N HIS A 89 6.60 20.65 -3.71
CA HIS A 89 5.86 20.88 -2.49
C HIS A 89 4.81 19.78 -2.26
N VAL A 90 4.74 19.28 -1.05
CA VAL A 90 3.79 18.22 -0.65
C VAL A 90 2.86 18.73 0.44
N VAL A 91 1.57 18.52 0.31
CA VAL A 91 0.60 18.74 1.37
C VAL A 91 0.27 17.40 2.04
N VAL A 92 0.36 17.35 3.35
CA VAL A 92 0.05 16.16 4.16
C VAL A 92 -0.86 16.53 5.31
N SER A 93 -1.58 15.58 5.88
CA SER A 93 -2.35 15.84 7.10
C SER A 93 -1.44 15.96 8.33
N CYS A 94 -1.90 16.65 9.36
CA CYS A 94 -1.21 16.68 10.65
C CYS A 94 -1.26 15.33 11.40
N LEU A 95 -2.07 14.37 10.91
CA LEU A 95 -2.28 13.04 11.49
C LEU A 95 -1.44 11.94 10.82
N GLU A 96 -0.48 12.32 9.97
CA GLU A 96 0.29 11.35 9.20
C GLU A 96 1.14 10.41 10.05
N HIS A 97 1.21 9.18 9.59
CA HIS A 97 2.08 8.17 10.18
C HIS A 97 3.56 8.45 9.86
N ASN A 98 4.47 7.98 10.71
CA ASN A 98 5.92 8.09 10.50
C ASN A 98 6.43 7.54 9.17
N ALA A 99 5.69 6.61 8.54
CA ALA A 99 6.00 6.10 7.20
C ALA A 99 5.96 7.19 6.12
N VAL A 100 5.17 8.26 6.33
CA VAL A 100 5.08 9.45 5.47
C VAL A 100 6.06 10.52 5.95
N MET A 101 6.03 10.86 7.23
CA MET A 101 6.78 12.00 7.76
C MET A 101 8.31 11.83 7.70
N ARG A 102 8.82 10.63 8.02
CA ARG A 102 10.27 10.39 8.00
C ARG A 102 10.92 10.54 6.61
N PRO A 103 10.37 9.95 5.52
CA PRO A 103 10.92 10.19 4.19
C PRO A 103 10.75 11.63 3.73
N LEU A 104 9.67 12.34 4.08
CA LEU A 104 9.50 13.75 3.76
C LEU A 104 10.53 14.62 4.45
N GLU A 105 10.83 14.38 5.73
CA GLU A 105 11.86 15.11 6.45
C GLU A 105 13.26 14.87 5.84
N ALA A 106 13.55 13.67 5.37
CA ALA A 106 14.79 13.39 4.66
C ALA A 106 14.85 14.12 3.29
N LEU A 107 13.73 14.18 2.57
CA LEU A 107 13.61 14.89 1.28
C LEU A 107 13.65 16.42 1.47
N ARG A 108 13.23 16.95 2.62
CA ARG A 108 13.36 18.37 2.95
C ARG A 108 14.81 18.83 2.91
N GLN A 109 15.74 18.01 3.35
CA GLN A 109 17.19 18.29 3.25
C GLN A 109 17.69 18.28 1.80
N GLN A 110 16.91 17.76 0.87
CA GLN A 110 17.20 17.73 -0.56
C GLN A 110 16.44 18.81 -1.36
N GLY A 111 15.74 19.72 -0.67
CA GLY A 111 15.04 20.84 -1.31
C GLY A 111 13.56 20.58 -1.62
N VAL A 112 12.96 19.51 -1.12
CA VAL A 112 11.51 19.32 -1.13
C VAL A 112 10.91 20.05 0.07
N SER A 113 9.78 20.73 -0.11
CA SER A 113 9.04 21.36 0.99
C SER A 113 7.73 20.61 1.27
N TYR A 114 7.18 20.73 2.49
CA TYR A 114 5.86 20.22 2.78
C TYR A 114 5.10 21.14 3.74
N THR A 115 3.76 21.10 3.66
CA THR A 115 2.84 21.75 4.60
C THR A 115 1.95 20.70 5.25
N GLN A 116 1.77 20.81 6.56
CA GLN A 116 0.81 19.99 7.30
C GLN A 116 -0.54 20.73 7.37
N ALA A 117 -1.54 20.18 6.69
CA ALA A 117 -2.92 20.63 6.80
C ALA A 117 -3.49 20.17 8.16
N GLN A 118 -4.13 21.07 8.86
CA GLN A 118 -4.80 20.75 10.11
C GLN A 118 -6.05 19.91 9.82
N VAL A 119 -6.24 18.86 10.60
CA VAL A 119 -7.41 17.99 10.51
C VAL A 119 -8.10 18.01 11.88
N ASP A 120 -9.35 18.41 11.91
CA ASP A 120 -10.19 18.27 13.09
C ASP A 120 -11.06 17.00 12.95
N PRO A 121 -10.78 15.93 13.71
CA PRO A 121 -11.56 14.70 13.63
C PRO A 121 -13.03 14.86 14.07
N GLY A 122 -13.35 15.95 14.78
CA GLY A 122 -14.69 16.25 15.27
C GLY A 122 -15.50 17.17 14.36
N ASP A 123 -14.82 17.86 13.44
CA ASP A 123 -15.44 18.84 12.54
C ASP A 123 -14.84 18.75 11.14
N SER A 124 -15.62 18.16 10.24
CA SER A 124 -15.19 17.98 8.83
C SER A 124 -15.10 19.32 8.09
N ASP A 125 -15.95 20.28 8.43
CA ASP A 125 -15.99 21.57 7.73
C ASP A 125 -14.79 22.41 8.12
N ALA A 126 -14.43 22.43 9.41
CA ALA A 126 -13.19 23.08 9.89
C ALA A 126 -11.90 22.47 9.31
N THR A 127 -11.96 21.24 8.80
CA THR A 127 -10.82 20.60 8.14
C THR A 127 -10.63 21.08 6.70
N LEU A 128 -11.68 21.57 6.06
CA LEU A 128 -11.67 22.00 4.65
C LEU A 128 -11.38 23.50 4.47
N ASP A 129 -11.47 24.28 5.54
CA ASP A 129 -11.16 25.71 5.56
C ASP A 129 -9.66 25.95 5.85
#